data_792c6fafc4550af9540ce2db1b28677b
#
_entry.id   792c6fafc4550af9540ce2db1b28677b
#
_cell.length_a   1.000
_cell.length_b   1.000
_cell.length_c   1.000
_cell.angle_alpha   90.00
_cell.angle_beta   90.00
_cell.angle_gamma   90.00
#
_symmetry.space_group_name_H-M   'P 1'
#
loop_
_entity.id
_entity.type
_entity.pdbx_description
1 polymer ?
#
loop_
_entity_poly.entity_id
_entity_poly.type
_entity_poly.pdbx_seq_one_letter_code
_entity_poly.pdbx_strand_id
1 'polypeptide(L)'
;VTPGSAGQSDTVALIAHDTVHDTLKLLMIPRDTMTEIIVTDLSGDELAWDQNHLNLAFAYGDGQERSISYARRAVSRMLGGLPVDGCIAYGADALAVANDAVGGVTVQIDDPELAQKDPQLKLGETVRLSGEQAETFLRYRNIERPLTAMERQERQKQYMEHFSQAVSDCARKESGFAARLLDTVTPYLVTDMTKGDQLDLLLALIQNGTALDDADILTLP
;
A
#
# COMPACT_ATOMS: atom_id res chain seq x y z
N VAL A 1 11.54 -11.51 -18.48
CA VAL A 1 10.41 -10.58 -18.23
C VAL A 1 10.63 -9.36 -19.10
N THR A 2 9.63 -8.99 -19.91
CA THR A 2 9.71 -7.79 -20.73
C THR A 2 9.66 -6.56 -19.82
N PRO A 3 10.53 -5.53 -19.97
CA PRO A 3 10.45 -4.29 -19.19
C PRO A 3 9.04 -3.72 -19.22
N GLY A 4 8.53 -3.33 -18.04
CA GLY A 4 7.15 -2.85 -17.89
C GLY A 4 6.07 -3.95 -17.79
N SER A 5 6.45 -5.24 -17.79
CA SER A 5 5.49 -6.34 -17.62
C SER A 5 5.10 -6.62 -16.17
N ALA A 6 5.87 -6.11 -15.23
CA ALA A 6 5.67 -6.35 -13.79
C ALA A 6 4.50 -5.53 -13.18
N GLY A 7 3.78 -4.77 -13.96
CA GLY A 7 2.73 -3.88 -13.48
C GLY A 7 3.28 -2.62 -12.81
N GLN A 8 2.47 -1.56 -12.83
CA GLN A 8 2.79 -0.30 -12.17
C GLN A 8 2.21 -0.29 -10.75
N SER A 9 2.88 0.41 -9.82
CA SER A 9 2.35 0.61 -8.48
C SER A 9 1.15 1.56 -8.51
N ASP A 10 0.03 1.18 -7.91
CA ASP A 10 -1.13 2.06 -7.75
C ASP A 10 -1.02 2.94 -6.50
N THR A 11 -0.33 2.44 -5.48
CA THR A 11 -0.09 3.12 -4.22
C THR A 11 1.36 2.89 -3.80
N VAL A 12 2.02 3.93 -3.33
CA VAL A 12 3.35 3.85 -2.71
C VAL A 12 3.25 4.51 -1.34
N ALA A 13 3.68 3.81 -0.32
CA ALA A 13 3.69 4.30 1.05
C ALA A 13 5.00 3.93 1.73
N LEU A 14 5.54 4.84 2.52
CA LEU A 14 6.69 4.59 3.39
C LEU A 14 6.21 4.59 4.83
N ILE A 15 6.55 3.53 5.55
CA ILE A 15 6.30 3.41 6.99
C ILE A 15 7.63 3.69 7.71
N ALA A 16 7.63 4.67 8.60
CA ALA A 16 8.74 4.95 9.50
C ALA A 16 8.37 4.55 10.92
N HIS A 17 9.13 3.64 11.51
CA HIS A 17 8.98 3.20 12.90
C HIS A 17 10.13 3.73 13.74
N ASP A 18 9.85 4.65 14.66
CA ASP A 18 10.79 5.04 15.72
C ASP A 18 10.72 4.01 16.84
N THR A 19 11.70 3.11 16.84
CA THR A 19 11.78 2.00 17.84
C THR A 19 12.16 2.48 19.25
N VAL A 20 12.59 3.73 19.40
CA VAL A 20 12.95 4.30 20.70
C VAL A 20 11.70 4.84 21.41
N HIS A 21 10.85 5.55 20.66
CA HIS A 21 9.62 6.15 21.20
C HIS A 21 8.37 5.31 20.89
N ASP A 22 8.54 4.20 20.16
CA ASP A 22 7.48 3.32 19.68
C ASP A 22 6.36 4.09 18.97
N THR A 23 6.75 4.92 18.00
CA THR A 23 5.82 5.70 17.17
C THR A 23 5.94 5.34 15.71
N LEU A 24 4.81 5.35 15.00
CA LEU A 24 4.74 5.09 13.57
C LEU A 24 4.31 6.35 12.82
N LYS A 25 4.91 6.53 11.64
CA LYS A 25 4.46 7.52 10.66
C LYS A 25 4.32 6.85 9.31
N LEU A 26 3.24 7.20 8.62
CA LEU A 26 2.96 6.73 7.27
C LEU A 26 3.07 7.92 6.31
N LEU A 27 3.96 7.81 5.34
CA LEU A 27 4.09 8.79 4.26
C LEU A 27 3.50 8.21 2.98
N MET A 28 2.36 8.74 2.55
CA MET A 28 1.76 8.43 1.26
C MET A 28 2.49 9.21 0.16
N ILE A 29 3.03 8.50 -0.81
CA ILE A 29 3.79 9.09 -1.92
C ILE A 29 2.92 8.98 -3.19
N PRO A 30 2.55 10.12 -3.82
CA PRO A 30 1.79 10.07 -5.07
C PRO A 30 2.53 9.24 -6.12
N ARG A 31 1.86 8.27 -6.69
CA ARG A 31 2.46 7.33 -7.67
C ARG A 31 3.08 8.01 -8.89
N ASP A 32 2.56 9.17 -9.23
CA ASP A 32 3.00 9.96 -10.39
C ASP A 32 4.11 10.98 -10.01
N THR A 33 4.67 10.89 -8.79
CA THR A 33 5.82 11.71 -8.36
C THR A 33 7.00 11.45 -9.29
N MET A 34 7.54 12.54 -9.84
CA MET A 34 8.74 12.50 -10.69
C MET A 34 9.98 12.29 -9.83
N THR A 35 10.71 11.23 -10.12
CA THR A 35 11.96 10.90 -9.42
C THR A 35 12.91 10.13 -10.34
N GLU A 36 14.16 9.97 -9.93
CA GLU A 36 15.08 9.11 -10.64
C GLU A 36 14.77 7.64 -10.30
N ILE A 37 14.50 6.85 -11.32
CA ILE A 37 14.29 5.42 -11.25
C ILE A 37 15.31 4.67 -12.11
N ILE A 38 15.51 3.39 -11.84
CA ILE A 38 16.32 2.52 -12.67
C ILE A 38 15.49 2.12 -13.89
N VAL A 39 16.06 2.32 -15.08
CA VAL A 39 15.51 1.83 -16.33
C VAL A 39 16.35 0.66 -16.84
N THR A 40 15.71 -0.31 -17.46
CA THR A 40 16.35 -1.53 -17.97
C THR A 40 16.18 -1.66 -19.48
N ASP A 41 17.07 -2.40 -20.12
CA ASP A 41 16.91 -2.80 -21.50
C ASP A 41 15.87 -3.92 -21.69
N LEU A 42 15.69 -4.38 -22.92
CA LEU A 42 14.77 -5.48 -23.25
C LEU A 42 15.19 -6.84 -22.65
N SER A 43 16.46 -6.98 -22.26
CA SER A 43 16.97 -8.18 -21.59
C SER A 43 16.77 -8.12 -20.07
N GLY A 44 16.39 -6.93 -19.55
CA GLY A 44 16.22 -6.67 -18.13
C GLY A 44 17.50 -6.22 -17.44
N ASP A 45 18.58 -5.89 -18.19
CA ASP A 45 19.80 -5.36 -17.62
C ASP A 45 19.67 -3.87 -17.31
N GLU A 46 20.24 -3.44 -16.17
CA GLU A 46 20.21 -2.04 -15.75
C GLU A 46 20.98 -1.16 -16.76
N LEU A 47 20.32 -0.15 -17.33
CA LEU A 47 20.94 0.81 -18.24
C LEU A 47 21.41 2.06 -17.50
N ALA A 48 20.50 2.72 -16.80
CA ALA A 48 20.78 4.00 -16.15
C ALA A 48 19.72 4.34 -15.11
N TRP A 49 19.98 5.41 -14.37
CA TRP A 49 18.97 6.17 -13.67
C TRP A 49 18.37 7.20 -14.62
N ASP A 50 17.04 7.31 -14.65
CA ASP A 50 16.32 8.25 -15.50
C ASP A 50 15.16 8.89 -14.75
N GLN A 51 14.84 10.14 -15.08
CA GLN A 51 13.72 10.88 -14.52
C GLN A 51 12.41 10.33 -15.06
N ASN A 52 11.59 9.75 -14.16
CA ASN A 52 10.31 9.18 -14.55
C ASN A 52 9.35 9.12 -13.35
N HIS A 53 8.13 8.65 -13.57
CA HIS A 53 7.16 8.46 -12.50
C HIS A 53 7.56 7.31 -11.58
N LEU A 54 7.41 7.50 -10.26
CA LEU A 54 7.77 6.52 -9.23
C LEU A 54 7.07 5.17 -9.43
N ASN A 55 5.81 5.19 -9.90
CA ASN A 55 5.03 3.96 -10.16
C ASN A 55 5.68 3.00 -11.16
N LEU A 56 6.58 3.49 -12.00
CA LEU A 56 7.31 2.69 -12.98
C LEU A 56 8.52 1.98 -12.37
N ALA A 57 9.02 2.41 -11.21
CA ALA A 57 10.20 1.81 -10.60
C ALA A 57 10.04 0.29 -10.41
N PHE A 58 8.88 -0.16 -9.91
CA PHE A 58 8.57 -1.59 -9.78
C PHE A 58 8.43 -2.28 -11.14
N ALA A 59 7.83 -1.61 -12.12
CA ALA A 59 7.53 -2.16 -13.44
C ALA A 59 8.79 -2.43 -14.29
N TYR A 60 9.89 -1.73 -14.03
CA TYR A 60 11.17 -1.98 -14.71
C TYR A 60 11.91 -3.22 -14.19
N GLY A 61 11.46 -3.83 -13.10
CA GLY A 61 11.99 -5.07 -12.58
C GLY A 61 11.35 -6.33 -13.19
N ASP A 62 11.38 -7.40 -12.41
CA ASP A 62 10.92 -8.74 -12.79
C ASP A 62 9.56 -9.14 -12.16
N GLY A 63 8.95 -8.25 -11.41
CA GLY A 63 7.77 -8.54 -10.60
C GLY A 63 8.09 -9.25 -9.29
N GLN A 64 9.37 -9.46 -8.97
CA GLN A 64 9.88 -10.16 -7.80
C GLN A 64 10.98 -9.32 -7.11
N GLU A 65 12.06 -9.94 -6.69
CA GLU A 65 13.15 -9.30 -5.94
C GLU A 65 13.74 -8.07 -6.61
N ARG A 66 13.92 -8.11 -7.93
CA ARG A 66 14.47 -6.97 -8.68
C ARG A 66 13.52 -5.78 -8.64
N SER A 67 12.22 -6.01 -8.81
CA SER A 67 11.19 -4.97 -8.71
C SER A 67 11.15 -4.32 -7.33
N ILE A 68 11.22 -5.11 -6.26
CA ILE A 68 11.35 -4.65 -4.87
C ILE A 68 12.61 -3.78 -4.72
N SER A 69 13.74 -4.25 -5.20
CA SER A 69 15.01 -3.51 -5.12
C SER A 69 14.92 -2.16 -5.82
N TYR A 70 14.33 -2.11 -7.02
CA TYR A 70 14.21 -0.87 -7.78
C TYR A 70 13.27 0.13 -7.12
N ALA A 71 12.10 -0.32 -6.67
CA ALA A 71 11.16 0.53 -5.94
C ALA A 71 11.79 1.12 -4.67
N ARG A 72 12.46 0.28 -3.87
CA ARG A 72 13.14 0.69 -2.64
C ARG A 72 14.25 1.72 -2.92
N ARG A 73 15.10 1.46 -3.93
CA ARG A 73 16.18 2.36 -4.33
C ARG A 73 15.65 3.70 -4.85
N ALA A 74 14.55 3.70 -5.59
CA ALA A 74 13.91 4.92 -6.08
C ALA A 74 13.37 5.78 -4.94
N VAL A 75 12.67 5.18 -3.97
CA VAL A 75 12.17 5.90 -2.78
C VAL A 75 13.32 6.43 -1.94
N SER A 76 14.34 5.61 -1.66
CA SER A 76 15.54 6.05 -0.94
C SER A 76 16.20 7.26 -1.61
N ARG A 77 16.39 7.21 -2.93
CA ARG A 77 17.03 8.28 -3.70
C ARG A 77 16.19 9.56 -3.69
N MET A 78 14.88 9.45 -3.86
CA MET A 78 13.93 10.57 -3.77
C MET A 78 14.01 11.28 -2.41
N LEU A 79 14.25 10.54 -1.35
CA LEU A 79 14.38 11.04 0.02
C LEU A 79 15.84 11.37 0.41
N GLY A 80 16.69 11.71 -0.57
CA GLY A 80 18.06 12.15 -0.32
C GLY A 80 19.02 11.06 0.13
N GLY A 81 18.74 9.80 -0.18
CA GLY A 81 19.54 8.65 0.19
C GLY A 81 19.18 8.06 1.57
N LEU A 82 18.00 8.40 2.11
CA LEU A 82 17.51 7.81 3.35
C LEU A 82 17.46 6.27 3.19
N PRO A 83 18.10 5.50 4.10
CA PRO A 83 18.00 4.05 4.08
C PRO A 83 16.55 3.59 4.19
N VAL A 84 16.16 2.63 3.37
CA VAL A 84 14.88 1.93 3.45
C VAL A 84 15.19 0.47 3.74
N ASP A 85 14.83 -0.01 4.92
CA ASP A 85 15.28 -1.31 5.45
C ASP A 85 14.61 -2.48 4.77
N GLY A 86 13.38 -2.32 4.28
CA GLY A 86 12.66 -3.35 3.57
C GLY A 86 11.56 -2.81 2.68
N CYS A 87 11.04 -3.66 1.81
CA CYS A 87 9.94 -3.34 0.92
C CYS A 87 8.96 -4.52 0.84
N ILE A 88 7.68 -4.21 0.84
CA ILE A 88 6.60 -5.17 0.61
C ILE A 88 5.78 -4.67 -0.57
N ALA A 89 5.63 -5.50 -1.59
CA ALA A 89 4.71 -5.28 -2.69
C ALA A 89 3.60 -6.33 -2.65
N TYR A 90 2.39 -5.92 -2.97
CA TYR A 90 1.22 -6.79 -2.99
C TYR A 90 0.26 -6.42 -4.12
N GLY A 91 -0.45 -7.41 -4.61
CA GLY A 91 -1.51 -7.24 -5.59
C GLY A 91 -2.89 -7.06 -4.95
N ALA A 92 -3.90 -6.90 -5.81
CA ALA A 92 -5.29 -6.80 -5.40
C ALA A 92 -5.77 -8.00 -4.57
N ASP A 93 -5.29 -9.20 -4.92
CA ASP A 93 -5.64 -10.44 -4.21
C ASP A 93 -5.21 -10.40 -2.73
N ALA A 94 -4.01 -9.89 -2.43
CA ALA A 94 -3.56 -9.71 -1.05
C ALA A 94 -4.46 -8.77 -0.27
N LEU A 95 -4.88 -7.68 -0.92
CA LEU A 95 -5.78 -6.69 -0.32
C LEU A 95 -7.14 -7.30 0.04
N ALA A 96 -7.74 -8.03 -0.91
CA ALA A 96 -9.01 -8.70 -0.69
C ALA A 96 -8.93 -9.71 0.46
N VAL A 97 -7.87 -10.53 0.47
CA VAL A 97 -7.63 -11.54 1.52
C VAL A 97 -7.38 -10.88 2.89
N ALA A 98 -6.61 -9.80 2.95
CA ALA A 98 -6.35 -9.07 4.19
C ALA A 98 -7.64 -8.42 4.74
N ASN A 99 -8.46 -7.80 3.86
CA ASN A 99 -9.74 -7.23 4.22
C ASN A 99 -10.67 -8.28 4.85
N ASP A 100 -10.79 -9.44 4.22
CA ASP A 100 -11.67 -10.51 4.71
C ASP A 100 -11.12 -11.16 5.99
N ALA A 101 -9.80 -11.22 6.16
CA ALA A 101 -9.17 -11.75 7.38
C ALA A 101 -9.47 -10.92 8.62
N VAL A 102 -9.68 -9.60 8.49
CA VAL A 102 -10.14 -8.72 9.57
C VAL A 102 -11.67 -8.67 9.71
N GLY A 103 -12.40 -9.43 8.87
CA GLY A 103 -13.87 -9.46 8.85
C GLY A 103 -14.51 -8.30 8.10
N GLY A 104 -13.77 -7.64 7.22
CA GLY A 104 -14.20 -6.49 6.42
C GLY A 104 -13.96 -5.14 7.10
N VAL A 105 -13.46 -4.19 6.32
CA VAL A 105 -13.22 -2.80 6.77
C VAL A 105 -14.48 -1.97 6.54
N THR A 106 -14.86 -1.19 7.54
CA THR A 106 -16.02 -0.30 7.45
C THR A 106 -15.56 1.10 7.03
N VAL A 107 -16.13 1.62 5.94
CA VAL A 107 -15.78 2.93 5.39
C VAL A 107 -17.03 3.76 5.11
N GLN A 108 -16.85 5.09 5.05
CA GLN A 108 -17.85 6.02 4.54
C GLN A 108 -17.68 6.14 3.03
N ILE A 109 -18.76 6.09 2.27
CA ILE A 109 -18.76 6.24 0.82
C ILE A 109 -18.97 7.72 0.46
N ASP A 110 -17.90 8.39 0.06
CA ASP A 110 -17.92 9.82 -0.31
C ASP A 110 -17.78 10.05 -1.82
N ASP A 111 -17.51 8.99 -2.60
CA ASP A 111 -17.42 9.04 -4.05
C ASP A 111 -18.71 8.53 -4.71
N PRO A 112 -19.47 9.42 -5.39
CA PRO A 112 -20.76 9.04 -6.01
C PRO A 112 -20.59 8.05 -7.18
N GLU A 113 -19.39 7.91 -7.74
CA GLU A 113 -19.15 7.06 -8.89
C GLU A 113 -18.89 5.60 -8.53
N LEU A 114 -18.58 5.29 -7.26
CA LEU A 114 -18.42 3.92 -6.79
C LEU A 114 -19.66 3.06 -7.02
N ALA A 115 -20.85 3.64 -6.85
CA ALA A 115 -22.11 2.95 -7.11
C ALA A 115 -22.29 2.51 -8.58
N GLN A 116 -21.54 3.08 -9.52
CA GLN A 116 -21.55 2.64 -10.92
C GLN A 116 -20.81 1.30 -11.10
N LYS A 117 -19.88 1.00 -10.20
CA LYS A 117 -19.09 -0.25 -10.20
C LYS A 117 -19.72 -1.30 -9.31
N ASP A 118 -20.16 -0.90 -8.13
CA ASP A 118 -20.91 -1.74 -7.20
C ASP A 118 -22.09 -0.95 -6.64
N PRO A 119 -23.35 -1.36 -6.97
CA PRO A 119 -24.57 -0.67 -6.50
C PRO A 119 -24.74 -0.66 -4.97
N GLN A 120 -23.96 -1.42 -4.23
CA GLN A 120 -23.96 -1.41 -2.76
C GLN A 120 -23.11 -0.28 -2.18
N LEU A 121 -22.16 0.29 -2.97
CA LEU A 121 -21.30 1.40 -2.56
C LEU A 121 -21.96 2.76 -2.87
N LYS A 122 -23.04 3.07 -2.17
CA LYS A 122 -23.83 4.29 -2.41
C LYS A 122 -23.30 5.47 -1.63
N LEU A 123 -23.25 6.61 -2.28
CA LEU A 123 -22.85 7.88 -1.68
C LEU A 123 -23.61 8.13 -0.36
N GLY A 124 -22.87 8.51 0.67
CA GLY A 124 -23.40 8.84 2.01
C GLY A 124 -23.66 7.62 2.89
N GLU A 125 -23.48 6.40 2.41
CA GLU A 125 -23.64 5.20 3.22
C GLU A 125 -22.33 4.78 3.89
N THR A 126 -22.43 4.18 5.07
CA THR A 126 -21.35 3.49 5.76
C THR A 126 -21.44 2.01 5.41
N VAL A 127 -20.43 1.47 4.76
CA VAL A 127 -20.42 0.11 4.24
C VAL A 127 -19.26 -0.68 4.84
N ARG A 128 -19.54 -1.92 5.27
CA ARG A 128 -18.51 -2.91 5.59
C ARG A 128 -18.15 -3.63 4.30
N LEU A 129 -16.93 -3.36 3.81
CA LEU A 129 -16.48 -3.89 2.52
C LEU A 129 -16.16 -5.38 2.58
N SER A 130 -16.61 -6.14 1.58
CA SER A 130 -16.02 -7.43 1.22
C SER A 130 -14.65 -7.22 0.53
N GLY A 131 -13.88 -8.31 0.33
CA GLY A 131 -12.58 -8.21 -0.35
C GLY A 131 -12.70 -7.59 -1.76
N GLU A 132 -13.68 -7.98 -2.56
CA GLU A 132 -13.94 -7.41 -3.90
C GLU A 132 -14.35 -5.93 -3.82
N GLN A 133 -15.14 -5.58 -2.81
CA GLN A 133 -15.53 -4.18 -2.59
C GLN A 133 -14.37 -3.33 -2.11
N ALA A 134 -13.47 -3.88 -1.30
CA ALA A 134 -12.25 -3.20 -0.87
C ALA A 134 -11.33 -2.91 -2.08
N GLU A 135 -11.17 -3.88 -2.98
CA GLU A 135 -10.44 -3.66 -4.24
C GLU A 135 -11.08 -2.54 -5.07
N THR A 136 -12.40 -2.58 -5.28
CA THR A 136 -13.15 -1.54 -6.01
C THR A 136 -12.97 -0.18 -5.35
N PHE A 137 -13.15 -0.08 -4.04
CA PHE A 137 -13.04 1.15 -3.27
C PHE A 137 -11.65 1.80 -3.39
N LEU A 138 -10.59 1.01 -3.36
CA LEU A 138 -9.20 1.48 -3.35
C LEU A 138 -8.64 1.74 -4.75
N ARG A 139 -9.10 1.03 -5.77
CA ARG A 139 -8.52 1.10 -7.12
C ARG A 139 -9.34 1.91 -8.11
N TYR A 140 -10.65 2.01 -7.89
CA TYR A 140 -11.50 2.70 -8.85
C TYR A 140 -11.05 4.16 -9.07
N ARG A 141 -10.99 4.55 -10.31
CA ARG A 141 -10.69 5.90 -10.76
C ARG A 141 -11.39 6.16 -12.10
N ASN A 142 -12.11 7.26 -12.18
CA ASN A 142 -12.61 7.76 -13.47
C ASN A 142 -11.51 8.61 -14.13
N ILE A 143 -10.88 8.05 -15.16
CA ILE A 143 -9.76 8.72 -15.87
C ILE A 143 -10.23 9.90 -16.74
N GLU A 144 -11.54 10.04 -16.98
CA GLU A 144 -12.11 11.11 -17.80
C GLU A 144 -12.32 12.41 -16.99
N ARG A 145 -12.24 12.32 -15.66
CA ARG A 145 -12.38 13.47 -14.75
C ARG A 145 -11.01 13.91 -14.19
N PRO A 146 -10.79 15.24 -14.05
CA PRO A 146 -9.63 15.75 -13.33
C PRO A 146 -9.74 15.43 -11.83
N LEU A 147 -8.60 15.45 -11.11
CA LEU A 147 -8.45 15.30 -9.66
C LEU A 147 -8.86 13.94 -9.07
N THR A 148 -9.32 12.98 -9.85
CA THR A 148 -9.74 11.64 -9.36
C THR A 148 -8.58 10.82 -8.77
N ALA A 149 -7.33 11.20 -9.06
CA ALA A 149 -6.16 10.62 -8.39
C ALA A 149 -6.11 11.03 -6.90
N MET A 150 -6.45 12.28 -6.58
CA MET A 150 -6.53 12.76 -5.20
C MET A 150 -7.71 12.12 -4.46
N GLU A 151 -8.89 12.05 -5.08
CA GLU A 151 -10.05 11.36 -4.52
C GLU A 151 -9.73 9.90 -4.16
N ARG A 152 -9.00 9.19 -5.03
CA ARG A 152 -8.53 7.83 -4.74
C ARG A 152 -7.56 7.80 -3.58
N GLN A 153 -6.64 8.76 -3.49
CA GLN A 153 -5.67 8.83 -2.40
C GLN A 153 -6.34 9.05 -1.04
N GLU A 154 -7.36 9.92 -0.98
CA GLU A 154 -8.17 10.10 0.23
C GLU A 154 -8.90 8.81 0.64
N ARG A 155 -9.49 8.07 -0.32
CA ARG A 155 -10.08 6.77 -0.03
C ARG A 155 -9.05 5.76 0.49
N GLN A 156 -7.84 5.75 -0.08
CA GLN A 156 -6.75 4.90 0.39
C GLN A 156 -6.34 5.24 1.82
N LYS A 157 -6.24 6.53 2.15
CA LYS A 157 -5.96 7.00 3.50
C LYS A 157 -7.04 6.54 4.49
N GLN A 158 -8.32 6.84 4.20
CA GLN A 158 -9.45 6.41 5.02
C GLN A 158 -9.45 4.89 5.25
N TYR A 159 -9.22 4.11 4.19
CA TYR A 159 -9.17 2.66 4.31
C TYR A 159 -8.03 2.19 5.22
N MET A 160 -6.83 2.77 5.08
CA MET A 160 -5.66 2.39 5.88
C MET A 160 -5.89 2.65 7.37
N GLU A 161 -6.47 3.80 7.73
CA GLU A 161 -6.87 4.13 9.11
C GLU A 161 -7.82 3.07 9.68
N HIS A 162 -8.91 2.80 8.96
CA HIS A 162 -9.92 1.84 9.42
C HIS A 162 -9.43 0.39 9.39
N PHE A 163 -8.56 0.03 8.44
CA PHE A 163 -7.94 -1.29 8.41
C PHE A 163 -7.02 -1.50 9.61
N SER A 164 -6.17 -0.51 9.95
CA SER A 164 -5.29 -0.60 11.11
C SER A 164 -6.09 -0.77 12.42
N GLN A 165 -7.20 -0.06 12.55
CA GLN A 165 -8.13 -0.22 13.67
C GLN A 165 -8.74 -1.63 13.70
N ALA A 166 -9.20 -2.15 12.55
CA ALA A 166 -9.79 -3.49 12.46
C ALA A 166 -8.78 -4.59 12.82
N VAL A 167 -7.51 -4.46 12.37
CA VAL A 167 -6.41 -5.37 12.73
C VAL A 167 -6.17 -5.34 14.25
N SER A 168 -6.11 -4.15 14.86
CA SER A 168 -5.91 -3.98 16.30
C SER A 168 -7.06 -4.60 17.10
N ASP A 169 -8.31 -4.40 16.66
CA ASP A 169 -9.49 -4.98 17.31
C ASP A 169 -9.52 -6.51 17.23
N CYS A 170 -9.09 -7.08 16.10
CA CYS A 170 -8.95 -8.53 15.96
C CYS A 170 -7.84 -9.08 16.85
N ALA A 171 -6.69 -8.41 16.89
CA ALA A 171 -5.56 -8.82 17.73
C ALA A 171 -5.87 -8.80 19.24
N ARG A 172 -6.70 -7.84 19.68
CA ARG A 172 -7.17 -7.81 21.08
C ARG A 172 -8.12 -8.97 21.43
N LYS A 173 -8.87 -9.46 20.45
CA LYS A 173 -9.85 -10.53 20.63
C LYS A 173 -9.24 -11.93 20.52
N GLU A 174 -8.18 -12.06 19.71
CA GLU A 174 -7.57 -13.34 19.37
C GLU A 174 -6.06 -13.32 19.53
N SER A 175 -5.56 -14.08 20.48
CA SER A 175 -4.10 -14.29 20.63
C SER A 175 -3.54 -14.99 19.39
N GLY A 176 -2.45 -14.46 18.83
CA GLY A 176 -1.82 -15.00 17.62
C GLY A 176 -2.45 -14.52 16.30
N PHE A 177 -3.42 -13.61 16.33
CA PHE A 177 -4.06 -13.06 15.13
C PHE A 177 -3.03 -12.47 14.16
N ALA A 178 -2.04 -11.72 14.66
CA ALA A 178 -1.00 -11.11 13.82
C ALA A 178 -0.23 -12.15 12.98
N ALA A 179 0.20 -13.24 13.61
CA ALA A 179 0.91 -14.32 12.92
C ALA A 179 0.00 -15.00 11.89
N ARG A 180 -1.25 -15.25 12.25
CA ARG A 180 -2.24 -15.85 11.33
C ARG A 180 -2.56 -14.94 10.16
N LEU A 181 -2.73 -13.64 10.39
CA LEU A 181 -2.93 -12.66 9.31
C LEU A 181 -1.74 -12.67 8.36
N LEU A 182 -0.53 -12.61 8.91
CA LEU A 182 0.69 -12.65 8.11
C LEU A 182 0.78 -13.95 7.28
N ASP A 183 0.52 -15.11 7.88
CA ASP A 183 0.51 -16.39 7.16
C ASP A 183 -0.53 -16.43 6.03
N THR A 184 -1.66 -15.78 6.25
CA THR A 184 -2.76 -15.71 5.28
C THR A 184 -2.39 -14.83 4.07
N VAL A 185 -1.71 -13.71 4.27
CA VAL A 185 -1.37 -12.76 3.19
C VAL A 185 -0.03 -13.05 2.52
N THR A 186 0.91 -13.71 3.20
CA THR A 186 2.27 -14.00 2.69
C THR A 186 2.30 -14.60 1.27
N PRO A 187 1.41 -15.53 0.88
CA PRO A 187 1.41 -16.08 -0.49
C PRO A 187 1.16 -15.05 -1.60
N TYR A 188 0.64 -13.88 -1.25
CA TYR A 188 0.28 -12.79 -2.16
C TYR A 188 1.23 -11.60 -2.09
N LEU A 189 2.33 -11.73 -1.33
CA LEU A 189 3.33 -10.68 -1.14
C LEU A 189 4.60 -10.98 -1.92
N VAL A 190 5.26 -9.91 -2.36
CA VAL A 190 6.66 -9.93 -2.79
C VAL A 190 7.42 -9.02 -1.85
N THR A 191 8.46 -9.52 -1.18
CA THR A 191 9.17 -8.77 -0.15
C THR A 191 10.61 -9.25 0.02
N ASP A 192 11.49 -8.34 0.43
CA ASP A 192 12.87 -8.62 0.85
C ASP A 192 13.02 -8.67 2.38
N MET A 193 11.92 -8.53 3.11
CA MET A 193 11.90 -8.62 4.58
C MET A 193 11.78 -10.07 5.05
N THR A 194 12.47 -10.39 6.14
CA THR A 194 12.26 -11.68 6.81
C THR A 194 10.85 -11.76 7.41
N LYS A 195 10.37 -12.98 7.67
CA LYS A 195 9.08 -13.15 8.35
C LYS A 195 9.08 -12.54 9.76
N GLY A 196 10.24 -12.52 10.43
CA GLY A 196 10.41 -11.83 11.70
C GLY A 196 10.18 -10.34 11.59
N ASP A 197 10.87 -9.68 10.64
CA ASP A 197 10.73 -8.24 10.42
C ASP A 197 9.30 -7.85 10.02
N GLN A 198 8.64 -8.68 9.20
CA GLN A 198 7.23 -8.48 8.82
C GLN A 198 6.31 -8.57 10.05
N LEU A 199 6.56 -9.54 10.94
CA LEU A 199 5.76 -9.70 12.15
C LEU A 199 5.99 -8.55 13.12
N ASP A 200 7.23 -8.11 13.29
CA ASP A 200 7.58 -6.99 14.16
C ASP A 200 6.93 -5.70 13.66
N LEU A 201 6.97 -5.44 12.35
CA LEU A 201 6.27 -4.31 11.74
C LEU A 201 4.74 -4.39 11.94
N LEU A 202 4.15 -5.58 11.74
CA LEU A 202 2.72 -5.78 11.95
C LEU A 202 2.33 -5.59 13.42
N LEU A 203 3.14 -6.06 14.36
CA LEU A 203 2.92 -5.84 15.79
C LEU A 203 3.04 -4.37 16.17
N ALA A 204 4.01 -3.65 15.61
CA ALA A 204 4.12 -2.20 15.79
C ALA A 204 2.89 -1.46 15.23
N LEU A 205 2.38 -1.86 14.06
CA LEU A 205 1.13 -1.33 13.50
C LEU A 205 -0.08 -1.63 14.39
N ILE A 206 -0.16 -2.81 14.98
CA ILE A 206 -1.24 -3.18 15.92
C ILE A 206 -1.18 -2.34 17.20
N GLN A 207 -0.01 -2.13 17.76
CA GLN A 207 0.19 -1.37 18.99
C GLN A 207 -0.13 0.11 18.78
N ASN A 208 0.30 0.66 17.65
CA ASN A 208 0.13 2.08 17.29
C ASN A 208 -1.13 2.34 16.45
N GLY A 209 -1.75 1.31 15.89
CA GLY A 209 -2.84 1.43 14.92
C GLY A 209 -4.12 2.10 15.44
N THR A 210 -4.30 2.14 16.77
CA THR A 210 -5.37 2.93 17.42
C THR A 210 -5.00 4.40 17.61
N ALA A 211 -3.73 4.75 17.39
CA ALA A 211 -3.16 6.07 17.57
C ALA A 211 -2.75 6.73 16.23
N LEU A 212 -2.81 5.99 15.10
CA LEU A 212 -2.61 6.60 13.78
C LEU A 212 -3.79 7.53 13.51
N ASP A 213 -3.54 8.81 13.57
CA ASP A 213 -4.47 9.87 13.23
C ASP A 213 -3.98 10.62 11.97
N ASP A 214 -4.71 11.66 11.58
CA ASP A 214 -4.35 12.50 10.44
C ASP A 214 -2.94 13.11 10.54
N ALA A 215 -2.39 13.27 11.75
CA ALA A 215 -1.03 13.80 11.95
C ALA A 215 0.06 12.76 11.70
N ASP A 216 -0.28 11.47 11.73
CA ASP A 216 0.65 10.36 11.49
C ASP A 216 0.62 9.86 10.04
N ILE A 217 -0.44 10.20 9.28
CA ILE A 217 -0.56 9.88 7.86
C ILE A 217 -0.29 11.15 7.04
N LEU A 218 0.92 11.23 6.53
CA LEU A 218 1.39 12.35 5.72
C LEU A 218 1.21 12.04 4.22
N THR A 219 1.04 13.08 3.42
CA THR A 219 1.05 12.97 1.96
C THR A 219 2.09 13.92 1.40
N LEU A 220 2.94 13.45 0.50
CA LEU A 220 3.82 14.34 -0.26
C LEU A 220 2.97 15.24 -1.19
N PRO A 221 3.30 16.55 -1.24
CA PRO A 221 2.59 17.48 -2.11
C PRO A 221 2.78 17.20 -3.61
#